data_fad0cd4f21d95d1e3859d3019e584c42
#
_entry.id   fad0cd4f21d95d1e3859d3019e584c42
#
_cell.length_a   1.000
_cell.length_b   1.000
_cell.length_c   1.000
_cell.angle_alpha   90.00
_cell.angle_beta   90.00
_cell.angle_gamma   90.00
#
_symmetry.space_group_name_H-M   'P 1'
#
loop_
_entity.id
_entity.type
_entity.pdbx_description
1 polymer ?
#
loop_
_entity_poly.entity_id
_entity_poly.type
_entity_poly.pdbx_seq_one_letter_code
_entity_poly.pdbx_strand_id
1 'polypeptide(L)'
;MGEVKISVYFYSNDLLRILFLTGLAVAAVSDWKYYRIPNWVIVWEMVLGCISLLFQAGRGEIGIWNVQWLWFLVAVAACVFRAVLLLIPGIVLSHFGLVGAGDMKLMAVFAVWLGLEKTGKVFIAGLLLGAVLSLLKMLQDGSAWERFLYLSAYIRQVFNHKKVEKYYVLSRDGTGCVIPLGACFCAGAILILVL
;
A
#
# COMPACT_ATOMS: atom_id res chain seq x y z
N MET A 1 1.98 26.71 -5.82
CA MET A 1 3.03 27.03 -4.84
C MET A 1 2.76 26.41 -3.46
N GLY A 2 2.06 25.26 -3.39
CA GLY A 2 1.66 24.55 -2.18
C GLY A 2 2.31 23.18 -1.95
N GLU A 3 3.07 22.64 -2.89
CA GLU A 3 3.50 21.23 -2.88
C GLU A 3 4.77 20.93 -2.06
N VAL A 4 5.58 21.92 -1.75
CA VAL A 4 6.92 21.71 -1.15
C VAL A 4 6.87 21.43 0.34
N LYS A 5 5.81 21.83 1.06
CA LYS A 5 5.79 21.82 2.53
C LYS A 5 5.55 20.44 3.18
N ILE A 6 4.75 19.56 2.58
CA ILE A 6 4.41 18.28 3.24
C ILE A 6 5.61 17.30 3.27
N SER A 7 6.50 17.39 2.29
CA SER A 7 7.70 16.56 2.20
C SER A 7 8.76 16.89 3.27
N VAL A 8 8.86 18.16 3.66
CA VAL A 8 9.86 18.62 4.62
C VAL A 8 9.58 18.14 6.05
N TYR A 9 8.32 17.86 6.39
CA TYR A 9 7.88 17.60 7.77
C TYR A 9 8.03 16.15 8.20
N PHE A 10 8.05 15.21 7.27
CA PHE A 10 8.44 13.82 7.56
C PHE A 10 9.89 13.75 8.10
N TYR A 11 10.71 14.73 7.74
CA TYR A 11 12.11 14.83 8.18
C TYR A 11 12.30 15.44 9.58
N SER A 12 11.30 16.10 10.16
CA SER A 12 11.49 16.86 11.42
C SER A 12 11.33 16.06 12.70
N ASN A 13 10.85 14.81 12.64
CA ASN A 13 10.73 13.90 13.78
C ASN A 13 11.39 12.55 13.47
N ASP A 14 12.70 12.47 13.69
CA ASP A 14 13.48 11.24 13.43
C ASP A 14 12.91 10.01 14.14
N LEU A 15 12.38 10.18 15.35
CA LEU A 15 11.76 9.10 16.11
C LEU A 15 10.53 8.51 15.39
N LEU A 16 9.61 9.35 14.92
CA LEU A 16 8.42 8.90 14.21
C LEU A 16 8.78 8.22 12.87
N ARG A 17 9.80 8.76 12.21
CA ARG A 17 10.34 8.15 10.98
C ARG A 17 10.92 6.77 11.23
N ILE A 18 11.71 6.60 12.29
CA ILE A 18 12.28 5.29 12.67
C ILE A 18 11.14 4.32 13.01
N LEU A 19 10.14 4.74 13.78
CA LEU A 19 9.00 3.90 14.12
C LEU A 19 8.21 3.47 12.87
N PHE A 20 7.98 4.38 11.93
CA PHE A 20 7.36 4.05 10.65
C PHE A 20 8.17 3.04 9.84
N LEU A 21 9.47 3.26 9.70
CA LEU A 21 10.35 2.34 8.96
C LEU A 21 10.44 0.97 9.61
N THR A 22 10.42 0.89 10.95
CA THR A 22 10.40 -0.39 11.67
C THR A 22 9.10 -1.16 11.45
N GLY A 23 7.96 -0.48 11.47
CA GLY A 23 6.66 -1.09 11.15
C GLY A 23 6.59 -1.58 9.72
N LEU A 24 7.10 -0.81 8.74
CA LEU A 24 7.23 -1.25 7.36
C LEU A 24 8.12 -2.49 7.22
N ALA A 25 9.25 -2.53 7.93
CA ALA A 25 10.14 -3.70 7.91
C ALA A 25 9.43 -4.94 8.45
N VAL A 26 8.69 -4.80 9.56
CA VAL A 26 7.88 -5.91 10.13
C VAL A 26 6.79 -6.35 9.15
N ALA A 27 6.09 -5.41 8.51
CA ALA A 27 5.08 -5.72 7.50
C ALA A 27 5.69 -6.48 6.31
N ALA A 28 6.82 -5.99 5.78
CA ALA A 28 7.51 -6.60 4.64
C ALA A 28 8.01 -8.02 4.96
N VAL A 29 8.64 -8.22 6.13
CA VAL A 29 9.12 -9.54 6.55
C VAL A 29 7.97 -10.51 6.79
N SER A 30 6.87 -10.04 7.37
CA SER A 30 5.69 -10.86 7.60
C SER A 30 5.04 -11.28 6.28
N ASP A 31 4.91 -10.35 5.34
CA ASP A 31 4.36 -10.63 4.01
C ASP A 31 5.28 -11.59 3.22
N TRP A 32 6.59 -11.40 3.31
CA TRP A 32 7.56 -12.28 2.66
C TRP A 32 7.51 -13.72 3.16
N LYS A 33 7.33 -13.92 4.49
CA LYS A 33 7.32 -15.25 5.11
C LYS A 33 5.95 -15.93 5.06
N TYR A 34 4.89 -15.18 5.30
CA TYR A 34 3.56 -15.72 5.56
C TYR A 34 2.51 -15.32 4.53
N TYR A 35 2.87 -14.47 3.56
CA TYR A 35 1.94 -13.87 2.59
C TYR A 35 0.74 -13.20 3.28
N ARG A 36 0.97 -12.64 4.46
CA ARG A 36 -0.05 -11.98 5.29
C ARG A 36 0.57 -10.86 6.10
N ILE A 37 -0.10 -9.71 6.09
CA ILE A 37 0.27 -8.57 6.93
C ILE A 37 -0.56 -8.63 8.21
N PRO A 38 0.06 -8.67 9.41
CA PRO A 38 -0.66 -8.71 10.67
C PRO A 38 -1.47 -7.42 10.88
N ASN A 39 -2.74 -7.56 11.28
CA ASN A 39 -3.60 -6.39 11.50
C ASN A 39 -3.07 -5.45 12.60
N TRP A 40 -2.37 -5.98 13.60
CA TRP A 40 -1.81 -5.15 14.67
C TRP A 40 -0.74 -4.16 14.15
N VAL A 41 0.07 -4.55 13.14
CA VAL A 41 1.02 -3.65 12.48
C VAL A 41 0.29 -2.51 11.79
N ILE A 42 -0.80 -2.82 11.07
CA ILE A 42 -1.61 -1.81 10.39
C ILE A 42 -2.20 -0.82 11.39
N VAL A 43 -2.79 -1.34 12.50
CA VAL A 43 -3.37 -0.47 13.55
C VAL A 43 -2.30 0.39 14.19
N TRP A 44 -1.15 -0.19 14.51
CA TRP A 44 -0.01 0.53 15.08
C TRP A 44 0.45 1.68 14.18
N GLU A 45 0.66 1.39 12.91
CA GLU A 45 1.07 2.40 11.92
C GLU A 45 0.01 3.49 11.70
N MET A 46 -1.27 3.13 11.72
CA MET A 46 -2.35 4.10 11.63
C MET A 46 -2.36 5.06 12.83
N VAL A 47 -2.19 4.53 14.05
CA VAL A 47 -2.12 5.35 15.28
C VAL A 47 -0.91 6.30 15.23
N LEU A 48 0.26 5.80 14.86
CA LEU A 48 1.46 6.61 14.72
C LEU A 48 1.29 7.68 13.63
N GLY A 49 0.65 7.35 12.52
CA GLY A 49 0.34 8.30 11.44
C GLY A 49 -0.59 9.42 11.91
N CYS A 50 -1.63 9.08 12.66
CA CYS A 50 -2.50 10.10 13.30
C CYS A 50 -1.72 10.99 14.27
N ILE A 51 -0.86 10.41 15.10
CA ILE A 51 0.00 11.17 16.02
C ILE A 51 0.92 12.11 15.23
N SER A 52 1.52 11.65 14.14
CA SER A 52 2.36 12.47 13.26
C SER A 52 1.60 13.68 12.70
N LEU A 53 0.36 13.49 12.22
CA LEU A 53 -0.47 14.60 11.74
C LEU A 53 -0.86 15.57 12.84
N LEU A 54 -1.12 15.07 14.06
CA LEU A 54 -1.41 15.94 15.21
C LEU A 54 -0.21 16.82 15.60
N PHE A 55 1.01 16.26 15.57
CA PHE A 55 2.23 17.04 15.81
C PHE A 55 2.43 18.13 14.75
N GLN A 56 2.14 17.83 13.48
CA GLN A 56 2.20 18.80 12.39
C GLN A 56 1.15 19.92 12.58
N ALA A 57 -0.06 19.56 12.99
CA ALA A 57 -1.12 20.53 13.28
C ALA A 57 -0.75 21.46 14.46
N GLY A 58 -0.19 20.88 15.54
CA GLY A 58 0.17 21.62 16.75
C GLY A 58 1.33 22.62 16.56
N ARG A 59 2.17 22.45 15.52
CA ARG A 59 3.25 23.38 15.19
C ARG A 59 2.80 24.61 14.38
N GLY A 60 1.51 24.77 14.14
CA GLY A 60 0.96 25.90 13.38
C GLY A 60 1.26 25.88 11.88
N GLU A 61 1.82 24.78 11.38
CA GLU A 61 2.28 24.65 10.00
C GLU A 61 1.14 24.46 8.99
N ILE A 62 -0.05 24.10 9.48
CA ILE A 62 -1.28 23.93 8.69
C ILE A 62 -2.19 25.17 8.82
N GLY A 63 -1.78 26.23 9.53
CA GLY A 63 -2.66 27.17 10.13
C GLY A 63 -2.92 28.53 9.54
N ILE A 64 -4.17 28.97 9.54
CA ILE A 64 -4.64 30.32 9.33
C ILE A 64 -5.42 30.85 10.58
N TRP A 65 -5.75 30.00 11.56
CA TRP A 65 -6.64 30.33 12.66
C TRP A 65 -6.07 29.97 14.04
N ASN A 66 -6.14 30.89 14.99
CA ASN A 66 -5.60 30.75 16.36
C ASN A 66 -6.35 29.77 17.29
N VAL A 67 -7.00 28.72 16.74
CA VAL A 67 -7.83 27.80 17.53
C VAL A 67 -7.27 26.37 17.45
N GLN A 68 -6.45 26.01 18.42
CA GLN A 68 -5.73 24.72 18.49
C GLN A 68 -6.65 23.48 18.40
N TRP A 69 -7.84 23.51 19.02
CA TRP A 69 -8.77 22.39 18.98
C TRP A 69 -9.36 22.13 17.58
N LEU A 70 -9.52 23.20 16.77
CA LEU A 70 -10.01 23.06 15.38
C LEU A 70 -8.99 22.34 14.51
N TRP A 71 -7.70 22.60 14.71
CA TRP A 71 -6.63 21.90 14.00
C TRP A 71 -6.58 20.41 14.33
N PHE A 72 -6.83 20.07 15.59
CA PHE A 72 -6.97 18.69 16.01
C PHE A 72 -8.09 17.97 15.23
N LEU A 73 -9.28 18.58 15.16
CA LEU A 73 -10.41 18.02 14.42
C LEU A 73 -10.10 17.90 12.92
N VAL A 74 -9.48 18.90 12.31
CA VAL A 74 -9.08 18.88 10.89
C VAL A 74 -8.06 17.76 10.63
N ALA A 75 -7.07 17.59 11.50
CA ALA A 75 -6.07 16.54 11.36
C ALA A 75 -6.69 15.15 11.47
N VAL A 76 -7.57 14.92 12.44
CA VAL A 76 -8.31 13.66 12.59
C VAL A 76 -9.22 13.41 11.38
N ALA A 77 -9.97 14.41 10.94
CA ALA A 77 -10.82 14.30 9.77
C ALA A 77 -10.03 13.97 8.49
N ALA A 78 -8.86 14.61 8.30
CA ALA A 78 -7.98 14.33 7.17
C ALA A 78 -7.42 12.90 7.23
N CYS A 79 -7.08 12.40 8.42
CA CYS A 79 -6.63 11.02 8.62
C CYS A 79 -7.70 10.02 8.21
N VAL A 80 -8.91 10.19 8.76
CA VAL A 80 -10.07 9.34 8.46
C VAL A 80 -10.41 9.41 6.98
N PHE A 81 -10.47 10.61 6.41
CA PHE A 81 -10.78 10.80 4.99
C PHE A 81 -9.81 10.07 4.08
N ARG A 82 -8.49 10.20 4.30
CA ARG A 82 -7.46 9.52 3.50
C ARG A 82 -7.56 8.01 3.63
N ALA A 83 -7.76 7.50 4.87
CA ALA A 83 -7.91 6.07 5.10
C ALA A 83 -9.16 5.51 4.39
N VAL A 84 -10.32 6.15 4.56
CA VAL A 84 -11.60 5.75 3.98
C VAL A 84 -11.56 5.78 2.45
N LEU A 85 -10.94 6.82 1.87
CA LEU A 85 -10.82 6.99 0.42
C LEU A 85 -10.10 5.81 -0.25
N LEU A 86 -9.16 5.16 0.43
CA LEU A 86 -8.48 3.97 -0.09
C LEU A 86 -9.08 2.65 0.38
N LEU A 87 -9.65 2.61 1.59
CA LEU A 87 -10.26 1.38 2.09
C LEU A 87 -11.54 1.01 1.36
N ILE A 88 -12.39 1.99 0.99
CA ILE A 88 -13.66 1.70 0.28
C ILE A 88 -13.40 1.04 -1.08
N PRO A 89 -12.63 1.63 -2.02
CA PRO A 89 -12.27 0.94 -3.26
C PRO A 89 -11.54 -0.37 -3.02
N GLY A 90 -10.69 -0.42 -1.99
CA GLY A 90 -9.96 -1.60 -1.59
C GLY A 90 -10.85 -2.77 -1.19
N ILE A 91 -11.91 -2.53 -0.42
CA ILE A 91 -12.90 -3.55 -0.07
C ILE A 91 -13.61 -4.08 -1.33
N VAL A 92 -14.00 -3.17 -2.23
CA VAL A 92 -14.66 -3.54 -3.50
C VAL A 92 -13.72 -4.41 -4.34
N LEU A 93 -12.48 -3.97 -4.57
CA LEU A 93 -11.49 -4.71 -5.38
C LEU A 93 -11.13 -6.07 -4.74
N SER A 94 -11.04 -6.11 -3.41
CA SER A 94 -10.79 -7.35 -2.66
C SER A 94 -11.98 -8.32 -2.74
N HIS A 95 -13.21 -7.81 -2.76
CA HIS A 95 -14.40 -8.64 -2.96
C HIS A 95 -14.39 -9.35 -4.32
N PHE A 96 -13.93 -8.67 -5.36
CA PHE A 96 -13.73 -9.27 -6.68
C PHE A 96 -12.47 -10.15 -6.79
N GLY A 97 -11.67 -10.24 -5.72
CA GLY A 97 -10.43 -11.02 -5.71
C GLY A 97 -9.31 -10.45 -6.57
N LEU A 98 -9.40 -9.16 -6.93
CA LEU A 98 -8.40 -8.48 -7.78
C LEU A 98 -7.16 -8.06 -6.98
N VAL A 99 -7.34 -7.68 -5.71
CA VAL A 99 -6.26 -7.20 -4.82
C VAL A 99 -6.43 -7.84 -3.45
N GLY A 100 -5.32 -8.10 -2.76
CA GLY A 100 -5.33 -8.58 -1.39
C GLY A 100 -5.86 -7.53 -0.41
N ALA A 101 -6.74 -7.93 0.51
CA ALA A 101 -7.27 -7.01 1.53
C ALA A 101 -6.17 -6.43 2.42
N GLY A 102 -5.06 -7.17 2.62
CA GLY A 102 -3.87 -6.72 3.36
C GLY A 102 -3.16 -5.56 2.66
N ASP A 103 -3.00 -5.67 1.34
CA ASP A 103 -2.33 -4.67 0.51
C ASP A 103 -3.07 -3.33 0.53
N MET A 104 -4.42 -3.37 0.48
CA MET A 104 -5.22 -2.16 0.53
C MET A 104 -5.19 -1.48 1.90
N LYS A 105 -5.12 -2.25 2.99
CA LYS A 105 -4.90 -1.71 4.34
C LYS A 105 -3.53 -1.02 4.44
N LEU A 106 -2.49 -1.62 3.86
CA LEU A 106 -1.16 -1.03 3.81
C LEU A 106 -1.14 0.27 3.00
N MET A 107 -1.88 0.33 1.88
CA MET A 107 -2.05 1.56 1.11
C MET A 107 -2.74 2.66 1.92
N ALA A 108 -3.73 2.32 2.74
CA ALA A 108 -4.37 3.29 3.64
C ALA A 108 -3.38 3.85 4.67
N VAL A 109 -2.48 3.02 5.21
CA VAL A 109 -1.38 3.47 6.07
C VAL A 109 -0.49 4.47 5.34
N PHE A 110 -0.06 4.16 4.11
CA PHE A 110 0.74 5.08 3.31
C PHE A 110 0.03 6.41 3.04
N ALA A 111 -1.29 6.39 2.80
CA ALA A 111 -2.05 7.61 2.56
C ALA A 111 -2.11 8.52 3.78
N VAL A 112 -2.17 7.93 4.98
CA VAL A 112 -2.12 8.68 6.24
C VAL A 112 -0.74 9.31 6.45
N TRP A 113 0.33 8.55 6.25
CA TRP A 113 1.71 9.00 6.49
C TRP A 113 2.27 9.92 5.40
N LEU A 114 2.10 9.56 4.15
CA LEU A 114 2.77 10.19 3.02
C LEU A 114 1.85 11.14 2.22
N GLY A 115 0.55 11.05 2.46
CA GLY A 115 -0.46 11.73 1.65
C GLY A 115 -0.79 10.96 0.36
N LEU A 116 -1.89 11.35 -0.29
CA LEU A 116 -2.45 10.60 -1.43
C LEU A 116 -1.54 10.58 -2.65
N GLU A 117 -0.87 11.69 -2.95
CA GLU A 117 0.03 11.80 -4.12
C GLU A 117 1.21 10.83 -4.02
N LYS A 118 1.94 10.87 -2.89
CA LYS A 118 3.07 9.94 -2.69
C LYS A 118 2.62 8.50 -2.59
N THR A 119 1.45 8.23 -2.00
CA THR A 119 0.87 6.89 -1.98
C THR A 119 0.60 6.36 -3.38
N GLY A 120 0.11 7.20 -4.31
CA GLY A 120 -0.02 6.84 -5.71
C GLY A 120 1.32 6.45 -6.35
N LYS A 121 2.39 7.21 -6.07
CA LYS A 121 3.75 6.88 -6.54
C LYS A 121 4.26 5.56 -5.94
N VAL A 122 4.03 5.34 -4.63
CA VAL A 122 4.36 4.07 -3.94
C VAL A 122 3.61 2.89 -4.56
N PHE A 123 2.32 3.08 -4.87
CA PHE A 123 1.51 2.05 -5.52
C PHE A 123 2.09 1.64 -6.88
N ILE A 124 2.41 2.62 -7.73
CA ILE A 124 3.01 2.36 -9.05
C ILE A 124 4.39 1.69 -8.89
N ALA A 125 5.25 2.21 -8.01
CA ALA A 125 6.57 1.64 -7.77
C ALA A 125 6.49 0.21 -7.24
N GLY A 126 5.59 -0.07 -6.29
CA GLY A 126 5.37 -1.40 -5.74
C GLY A 126 4.82 -2.40 -6.77
N LEU A 127 3.90 -1.97 -7.64
CA LEU A 127 3.42 -2.79 -8.75
C LEU A 127 4.54 -3.13 -9.74
N LEU A 128 5.39 -2.15 -10.08
CA LEU A 128 6.53 -2.38 -10.97
C LEU A 128 7.52 -3.37 -10.36
N LEU A 129 7.86 -3.21 -9.07
CA LEU A 129 8.72 -4.16 -8.34
C LEU A 129 8.08 -5.56 -8.29
N GLY A 130 6.78 -5.65 -8.01
CA GLY A 130 6.04 -6.91 -8.02
C GLY A 130 6.04 -7.58 -9.40
N ALA A 131 5.87 -6.80 -10.47
CA ALA A 131 5.94 -7.30 -11.85
C ALA A 131 7.32 -7.87 -12.19
N VAL A 132 8.38 -7.15 -11.79
CA VAL A 132 9.77 -7.62 -11.99
C VAL A 132 10.02 -8.92 -11.22
N LEU A 133 9.63 -8.98 -9.94
CA LEU A 133 9.75 -10.20 -9.14
C LEU A 133 8.94 -11.37 -9.72
N SER A 134 7.74 -11.09 -10.22
CA SER A 134 6.92 -12.09 -10.92
C SER A 134 7.63 -12.66 -12.13
N LEU A 135 8.17 -11.77 -12.96
CA LEU A 135 8.87 -12.16 -14.18
C LEU A 135 10.11 -12.99 -13.86
N LEU A 136 10.92 -12.55 -12.88
CA LEU A 136 12.10 -13.29 -12.44
C LEU A 136 11.73 -14.70 -11.95
N LYS A 137 10.69 -14.82 -11.14
CA LYS A 137 10.21 -16.12 -10.63
C LYS A 137 9.72 -17.02 -11.77
N MET A 138 8.96 -16.48 -12.72
CA MET A 138 8.51 -17.22 -13.90
C MET A 138 9.67 -17.71 -14.78
N LEU A 139 10.72 -16.90 -14.90
CA LEU A 139 11.92 -17.28 -15.65
C LEU A 139 12.72 -18.37 -14.93
N GLN A 140 12.86 -18.29 -13.60
CA GLN A 140 13.52 -19.30 -12.78
C GLN A 140 12.80 -20.65 -12.82
N ASP A 141 11.46 -20.63 -12.77
CA ASP A 141 10.64 -21.85 -12.80
C ASP A 141 10.50 -22.42 -14.23
N GLY A 142 11.00 -21.77 -15.26
CA GLY A 142 10.84 -22.16 -16.67
C GLY A 142 9.40 -22.13 -17.17
N SER A 143 8.46 -21.60 -16.36
CA SER A 143 7.00 -21.66 -16.62
C SER A 143 6.47 -20.43 -17.37
N ALA A 144 7.33 -19.52 -17.79
CA ALA A 144 6.92 -18.24 -18.38
C ALA A 144 6.05 -18.41 -19.63
N TRP A 145 6.43 -19.34 -20.51
CA TRP A 145 5.71 -19.60 -21.75
C TRP A 145 4.32 -20.21 -21.51
N GLU A 146 4.23 -21.19 -20.65
CA GLU A 146 2.97 -21.85 -20.30
C GLU A 146 1.97 -20.87 -19.66
N ARG A 147 2.45 -20.01 -18.76
CA ARG A 147 1.62 -18.99 -18.12
C ARG A 147 1.17 -17.91 -19.09
N PHE A 148 2.01 -17.53 -20.04
CA PHE A 148 1.64 -16.57 -21.06
C PHE A 148 0.56 -17.13 -21.99
N LEU A 149 0.67 -18.40 -22.37
CA LEU A 149 -0.35 -19.11 -23.14
C LEU A 149 -1.66 -19.23 -22.35
N TYR A 150 -1.57 -19.58 -21.07
CA TYR A 150 -2.74 -19.65 -20.20
C TYR A 150 -3.45 -18.28 -20.05
N LEU A 151 -2.69 -17.21 -19.86
CA LEU A 151 -3.23 -15.85 -19.79
C LEU A 151 -3.92 -15.46 -21.11
N SER A 152 -3.31 -15.74 -22.24
CA SER A 152 -3.89 -15.45 -23.55
C SER A 152 -5.19 -16.23 -23.79
N ALA A 153 -5.23 -17.48 -23.38
CA ALA A 153 -6.42 -18.33 -23.45
C ALA A 153 -7.54 -17.81 -22.53
N TYR A 154 -7.18 -17.41 -21.29
CA TYR A 154 -8.12 -16.82 -20.35
C TYR A 154 -8.73 -15.50 -20.87
N ILE A 155 -7.91 -14.60 -21.40
CA ILE A 155 -8.37 -13.34 -21.99
C ILE A 155 -9.35 -13.64 -23.13
N ARG A 156 -9.00 -14.58 -24.02
CA ARG A 156 -9.87 -15.00 -25.12
C ARG A 156 -11.21 -15.60 -24.63
N GLN A 157 -11.17 -16.38 -23.55
CA GLN A 157 -12.37 -16.95 -22.92
C GLN A 157 -13.27 -15.87 -22.32
N VAL A 158 -12.70 -14.88 -21.60
CA VAL A 158 -13.45 -13.75 -21.03
C VAL A 158 -14.13 -12.94 -22.13
N PHE A 159 -13.43 -12.67 -23.24
CA PHE A 159 -14.00 -11.94 -24.38
C PHE A 159 -15.14 -12.70 -25.05
N ASN A 160 -15.01 -14.03 -25.21
CA ASN A 160 -15.99 -14.84 -25.90
C ASN A 160 -17.22 -15.16 -25.05
N HIS A 161 -17.04 -15.46 -23.77
CA HIS A 161 -18.13 -15.95 -22.89
C HIS A 161 -18.67 -14.91 -21.93
N LYS A 162 -18.08 -13.70 -21.86
CA LYS A 162 -18.48 -12.60 -20.94
C LYS A 162 -18.60 -13.04 -19.46
N LYS A 163 -18.06 -14.19 -19.09
CA LYS A 163 -17.97 -14.68 -17.71
C LYS A 163 -16.56 -14.52 -17.20
N VAL A 164 -16.40 -13.75 -16.11
CA VAL A 164 -15.11 -13.60 -15.42
C VAL A 164 -15.06 -14.67 -14.34
N GLU A 165 -14.38 -15.76 -14.61
CA GLU A 165 -14.02 -16.77 -13.60
C GLU A 165 -12.73 -16.35 -12.89
N LYS A 166 -12.51 -16.88 -11.69
CA LYS A 166 -11.25 -16.59 -10.96
C LYS A 166 -10.06 -17.14 -11.73
N TYR A 167 -9.17 -16.25 -12.17
CA TYR A 167 -7.95 -16.61 -12.90
C TYR A 167 -7.05 -17.55 -12.08
N TYR A 168 -6.93 -17.30 -10.78
CA TYR A 168 -6.10 -18.06 -9.86
C TYR A 168 -6.94 -18.70 -8.75
N VAL A 169 -6.76 -20.00 -8.53
CA VAL A 169 -7.40 -20.75 -7.44
C VAL A 169 -6.32 -21.52 -6.69
N LEU A 170 -6.10 -21.17 -5.41
CA LEU A 170 -5.03 -21.72 -4.57
C LEU A 170 -5.03 -23.26 -4.51
N SER A 171 -6.19 -23.90 -4.53
CA SER A 171 -6.33 -25.35 -4.50
C SER A 171 -5.90 -26.04 -5.80
N ARG A 172 -5.94 -25.34 -6.94
CA ARG A 172 -5.53 -25.83 -8.25
C ARG A 172 -4.09 -25.47 -8.58
N ASP A 173 -3.70 -24.21 -8.32
CA ASP A 173 -2.48 -23.61 -8.85
C ASP A 173 -1.32 -23.61 -7.82
N GLY A 174 -1.61 -24.02 -6.56
CA GLY A 174 -0.62 -24.12 -5.49
C GLY A 174 -0.06 -22.75 -5.02
N THR A 175 0.89 -22.78 -4.09
CA THR A 175 1.52 -21.55 -3.53
C THR A 175 2.70 -21.06 -4.35
N GLY A 176 3.20 -21.82 -5.31
CA GLY A 176 4.38 -21.50 -6.12
C GLY A 176 4.28 -20.20 -6.92
N CYS A 177 3.05 -19.73 -7.18
CA CYS A 177 2.80 -18.53 -7.97
C CYS A 177 2.59 -17.25 -7.16
N VAL A 178 2.54 -17.35 -5.83
CA VAL A 178 2.24 -16.22 -4.97
C VAL A 178 3.47 -15.31 -4.82
N ILE A 179 3.25 -14.00 -4.96
CA ILE A 179 4.28 -12.97 -4.79
C ILE A 179 3.90 -12.15 -3.57
N PRO A 180 4.87 -11.82 -2.70
CA PRO A 180 4.66 -10.96 -1.55
C PRO A 180 4.51 -9.50 -2.00
N LEU A 181 3.31 -9.12 -2.43
CA LEU A 181 3.03 -7.79 -3.01
C LEU A 181 3.16 -6.69 -1.97
N GLY A 182 2.77 -6.96 -0.71
CA GLY A 182 2.94 -6.04 0.40
C GLY A 182 4.42 -5.69 0.65
N ALA A 183 5.33 -6.67 0.54
CA ALA A 183 6.77 -6.41 0.63
C ALA A 183 7.25 -5.51 -0.53
N CYS A 184 6.72 -5.68 -1.74
CA CYS A 184 7.03 -4.81 -2.89
C CYS A 184 6.54 -3.38 -2.64
N PHE A 185 5.38 -3.19 -2.04
CA PHE A 185 4.88 -1.87 -1.67
C PHE A 185 5.72 -1.21 -0.58
N CYS A 186 6.18 -1.97 0.43
CA CYS A 186 7.11 -1.46 1.44
C CYS A 186 8.44 -1.01 0.80
N ALA A 187 8.99 -1.80 -0.12
CA ALA A 187 10.20 -1.42 -0.86
C ALA A 187 9.97 -0.18 -1.73
N GLY A 188 8.82 -0.10 -2.41
CA GLY A 188 8.40 1.09 -3.17
C GLY A 188 8.27 2.34 -2.29
N ALA A 189 7.74 2.20 -1.06
CA ALA A 189 7.65 3.29 -0.10
C ALA A 189 9.03 3.80 0.33
N ILE A 190 9.97 2.89 0.62
CA ILE A 190 11.35 3.25 0.95
C ILE A 190 12.00 3.98 -0.23
N LEU A 191 11.82 3.49 -1.46
CA LEU A 191 12.36 4.14 -2.65
C LEU A 191 11.85 5.58 -2.82
N ILE A 192 10.54 5.80 -2.65
CA ILE A 192 9.92 7.14 -2.77
C ILE A 192 10.30 8.06 -1.60
N LEU A 193 10.71 7.52 -0.46
CA LEU A 193 11.17 8.32 0.67
C LEU A 193 12.65 8.75 0.54
N VAL A 194 13.44 8.00 -0.23
CA VAL A 194 14.86 8.28 -0.44
C VAL A 194 15.07 9.21 -1.65
N LEU A 195 14.20 9.13 -2.66
CA LEU A 195 14.19 9.99 -3.85
C LEU A 195 13.53 11.34 -3.56
#